data_48e30a4995192922dbe26ea935599c32
#
_entry.id   48e30a4995192922dbe26ea935599c32
#
_cell.length_a   1.000
_cell.length_b   1.000
_cell.length_c   1.000
_cell.angle_alpha   90.00
_cell.angle_beta   90.00
_cell.angle_gamma   90.00
#
_symmetry.space_group_name_H-M   'P 1'
#
loop_
_entity.id
_entity.type
_entity.pdbx_description
1 polymer ?
#
loop_
_entity_poly.entity_id
_entity_poly.type
_entity_poly.pdbx_seq_one_letter_code
_entity_poly.pdbx_strand_id
1 'polypeptide(L)'
;EVLGKELFLNEIIWCYKERERKLNFYNPKHDTIFFYAKSNSKLRTFNWEKGATEYSDITREKFKFDDNDGKGPYQIRGRNLQGSPIQAADGLRHEHEARYPGLTYRDYLNDRIGVAPRDWWDIPIINKASDERVYYPTQKPVALIEQVINVSSKKGDLVADFFCGSGTTAAVAEKLGRKWIATDLGKFAIHTTRKRMIGVQRQLKAEGKDYRAFEILNLGRYERQHYVGVNQDLREEQKQQQLAAKEAAFLELILNA
;
A
#
# COMPACT_ATOMS: atom_id res chain seq x y z
N GLU A 1 -3.58 -12.25 -17.69
CA GLU A 1 -2.61 -13.32 -17.30
C GLU A 1 -1.15 -12.84 -17.26
N VAL A 2 -0.92 -11.53 -17.24
CA VAL A 2 0.45 -10.94 -17.27
C VAL A 2 1.29 -11.37 -16.05
N LEU A 3 0.66 -11.61 -14.90
CA LEU A 3 1.38 -11.94 -13.67
C LEU A 3 1.36 -13.44 -13.30
N GLY A 4 0.64 -14.29 -14.03
CA GLY A 4 0.54 -15.73 -13.75
C GLY A 4 -0.22 -16.07 -12.45
N LYS A 5 -0.98 -17.15 -12.44
CA LYS A 5 -1.78 -17.56 -11.26
C LYS A 5 -0.89 -18.03 -10.10
N GLU A 6 0.24 -18.59 -10.40
CA GLU A 6 1.23 -19.14 -9.46
C GLU A 6 1.92 -18.04 -8.62
N LEU A 7 1.85 -16.78 -9.05
CA LEU A 7 2.41 -15.61 -8.35
C LEU A 7 1.37 -14.86 -7.52
N PHE A 8 0.11 -15.24 -7.60
CA PHE A 8 -0.98 -14.68 -6.80
C PHE A 8 -0.82 -15.10 -5.33
N LEU A 9 -0.89 -14.14 -4.42
CA LEU A 9 -0.74 -14.36 -2.99
C LEU A 9 -2.04 -14.17 -2.23
N ASN A 10 -2.66 -13.01 -2.38
CA ASN A 10 -3.88 -12.64 -1.66
C ASN A 10 -4.79 -11.75 -2.51
N GLU A 11 -6.07 -11.86 -2.21
CA GLU A 11 -7.08 -10.84 -2.45
C GLU A 11 -7.25 -10.05 -1.17
N ILE A 12 -7.13 -8.73 -1.24
CA ILE A 12 -7.28 -7.82 -0.12
C ILE A 12 -8.51 -6.97 -0.36
N ILE A 13 -9.43 -6.96 0.61
CA ILE A 13 -10.66 -6.19 0.56
C ILE A 13 -10.47 -4.88 1.31
N TRP A 14 -10.42 -3.77 0.58
CA TRP A 14 -10.39 -2.45 1.16
C TRP A 14 -11.80 -1.93 1.33
N CYS A 15 -12.30 -1.93 2.58
CA CYS A 15 -13.61 -1.41 2.95
C CYS A 15 -13.51 0.08 3.32
N TYR A 16 -14.55 0.84 2.98
CA TYR A 16 -14.63 2.26 3.33
C TYR A 16 -16.05 2.68 3.66
N LYS A 17 -16.18 3.59 4.64
CA LYS A 17 -17.46 4.18 5.00
C LYS A 17 -17.70 5.45 4.17
N GLU A 18 -18.82 5.46 3.48
CA GLU A 18 -19.30 6.61 2.73
C GLU A 18 -20.80 6.72 2.96
N ARG A 19 -21.41 7.86 2.62
CA ARG A 19 -22.86 8.05 2.76
C ARG A 19 -23.61 6.96 2.00
N GLU A 20 -24.39 6.18 2.73
CA GLU A 20 -25.22 5.12 2.19
C GLU A 20 -26.42 5.67 1.45
N ARG A 21 -26.82 4.98 0.39
CA ARG A 21 -28.06 5.24 -0.34
C ARG A 21 -29.07 4.15 0.02
N LYS A 22 -30.33 4.49 0.07
CA LYS A 22 -31.39 3.49 0.19
C LYS A 22 -31.52 2.76 -1.16
N LEU A 23 -31.12 1.51 -1.18
CA LEU A 23 -31.20 0.60 -2.32
C LEU A 23 -32.01 -0.64 -1.93
N ASN A 24 -32.42 -1.41 -2.91
CA ASN A 24 -33.05 -2.74 -2.70
C ASN A 24 -32.03 -3.90 -2.67
N PHE A 25 -30.73 -3.56 -2.62
CA PHE A 25 -29.60 -4.47 -2.48
C PHE A 25 -28.51 -3.83 -1.61
N TYR A 26 -27.47 -4.61 -1.23
CA TYR A 26 -26.38 -4.11 -0.40
C TYR A 26 -25.56 -3.05 -1.12
N ASN A 27 -25.20 -1.96 -0.40
CA ASN A 27 -24.34 -0.92 -0.95
C ASN A 27 -22.93 -1.46 -1.19
N PRO A 28 -22.37 -1.37 -2.42
CA PRO A 28 -20.98 -1.74 -2.68
C PRO A 28 -20.05 -0.71 -2.02
N LYS A 29 -19.35 -1.11 -0.97
CA LYS A 29 -18.49 -0.24 -0.15
C LYS A 29 -17.11 -0.84 0.06
N HIS A 30 -16.56 -1.43 -0.98
CA HIS A 30 -15.19 -1.94 -0.99
C HIS A 30 -14.61 -1.90 -2.39
N ASP A 31 -13.29 -1.84 -2.45
CA ASP A 31 -12.47 -2.14 -3.61
C ASP A 31 -11.62 -3.38 -3.31
N THR A 32 -11.32 -4.16 -4.34
CA THR A 32 -10.45 -5.32 -4.25
C THR A 32 -9.04 -4.97 -4.71
N ILE A 33 -8.04 -5.37 -3.94
CA ILE A 33 -6.62 -5.21 -4.25
C ILE A 33 -6.01 -6.60 -4.41
N PHE A 34 -5.42 -6.89 -5.55
CA PHE A 34 -4.73 -8.16 -5.78
C PHE A 34 -3.26 -8.03 -5.43
N PHE A 35 -2.78 -8.92 -4.55
CA PHE A 35 -1.39 -8.98 -4.15
C PHE A 35 -0.68 -10.12 -4.88
N TYR A 36 0.34 -9.77 -5.66
CA TYR A 36 1.18 -10.70 -6.40
C TYR A 36 2.64 -10.60 -5.97
N ALA A 37 3.36 -11.71 -6.05
CA ALA A 37 4.82 -11.72 -5.93
C ALA A 37 5.46 -11.70 -7.33
N LYS A 38 6.69 -11.17 -7.44
CA LYS A 38 7.48 -11.24 -8.67
C LYS A 38 7.98 -12.66 -8.96
N SER A 39 8.13 -13.47 -7.92
CA SER A 39 8.63 -14.84 -8.00
C SER A 39 8.11 -15.68 -6.84
N ASN A 40 8.20 -17.01 -6.93
CA ASN A 40 7.87 -17.93 -5.85
C ASN A 40 8.91 -17.96 -4.71
N SER A 41 9.90 -17.08 -4.73
CA SER A 41 10.91 -16.98 -3.67
C SER A 41 10.27 -16.60 -2.32
N LYS A 42 10.64 -17.33 -1.27
CA LYS A 42 10.27 -16.98 0.11
C LYS A 42 11.03 -15.75 0.65
N LEU A 43 12.02 -15.25 -0.10
CA LEU A 43 12.86 -14.10 0.28
C LEU A 43 12.23 -12.74 -0.06
N ARG A 44 10.93 -12.69 -0.40
CA ARG A 44 10.24 -11.42 -0.64
C ARG A 44 10.19 -10.58 0.63
N THR A 45 10.24 -9.27 0.45
CA THR A 45 10.01 -8.32 1.56
C THR A 45 8.54 -8.35 1.96
N PHE A 46 8.27 -8.69 3.22
CA PHE A 46 6.97 -8.58 3.84
C PHE A 46 7.16 -8.20 5.31
N ASN A 47 7.11 -6.91 5.60
CA ASN A 47 7.32 -6.34 6.94
C ASN A 47 5.98 -6.38 7.70
N TRP A 48 5.58 -7.54 8.17
CA TRP A 48 4.28 -7.72 8.80
C TRP A 48 4.06 -6.79 10.02
N GLU A 49 5.13 -6.49 10.76
CA GLU A 49 5.09 -5.61 11.94
C GLU A 49 4.63 -4.19 11.58
N LYS A 50 4.98 -3.72 10.38
CA LYS A 50 4.59 -2.39 9.89
C LYS A 50 3.14 -2.32 9.40
N GLY A 51 2.54 -3.45 9.15
CA GLY A 51 1.12 -3.59 8.83
C GLY A 51 0.30 -4.11 10.01
N ALA A 52 0.92 -4.33 11.17
CA ALA A 52 0.24 -4.84 12.34
C ALA A 52 -0.86 -3.88 12.80
N THR A 53 -1.99 -4.46 13.18
CA THR A 53 -3.12 -3.73 13.75
C THR A 53 -3.12 -3.85 15.27
N GLU A 54 -3.76 -2.90 15.93
CA GLU A 54 -3.91 -2.95 17.37
C GLU A 54 -4.74 -4.17 17.83
N TYR A 55 -4.50 -4.60 19.04
CA TYR A 55 -5.33 -5.62 19.68
C TYR A 55 -6.73 -5.09 19.92
N SER A 56 -7.74 -5.95 19.75
CA SER A 56 -9.11 -5.65 20.15
C SER A 56 -9.22 -5.46 21.66
N ASP A 57 -10.25 -4.75 22.10
CA ASP A 57 -10.52 -4.53 23.54
C ASP A 57 -10.61 -5.85 24.30
N ILE A 58 -11.27 -6.86 23.73
CA ILE A 58 -11.36 -8.22 24.29
C ILE A 58 -9.98 -8.85 24.53
N THR A 59 -9.04 -8.59 23.63
CA THR A 59 -7.67 -9.09 23.79
C THR A 59 -6.89 -8.27 24.81
N ARG A 60 -7.09 -6.96 24.85
CA ARG A 60 -6.47 -6.06 25.85
C ARG A 60 -6.94 -6.37 27.27
N GLU A 61 -8.22 -6.71 27.44
CA GLU A 61 -8.79 -7.13 28.73
C GLU A 61 -8.15 -8.38 29.35
N LYS A 62 -7.43 -9.18 28.56
CA LYS A 62 -6.65 -10.33 29.08
C LYS A 62 -5.42 -9.89 29.86
N PHE A 63 -4.91 -8.69 29.62
CA PHE A 63 -3.76 -8.10 30.32
C PHE A 63 -4.24 -7.35 31.57
N LYS A 64 -4.59 -8.11 32.61
CA LYS A 64 -5.32 -7.65 33.79
C LYS A 64 -4.42 -7.11 34.92
N PHE A 65 -3.14 -7.36 34.82
CA PHE A 65 -2.19 -7.04 35.90
C PHE A 65 -1.30 -5.90 35.46
N ASP A 66 -0.96 -4.99 36.35
CA ASP A 66 0.00 -3.91 36.15
C ASP A 66 0.67 -3.64 37.52
N ASP A 67 1.97 -3.85 37.58
CA ASP A 67 2.74 -3.64 38.83
C ASP A 67 3.24 -2.19 38.93
N ASN A 68 2.90 -1.31 38.00
CA ASN A 68 3.39 0.07 37.93
C ASN A 68 4.92 0.19 37.86
N ASP A 69 5.59 -0.85 37.31
CA ASP A 69 7.05 -0.94 37.17
C ASP A 69 7.56 -0.29 35.86
N GLY A 70 6.66 0.38 35.12
CA GLY A 70 6.94 1.04 33.83
C GLY A 70 6.91 0.10 32.62
N LYS A 71 6.70 -1.22 32.79
CA LYS A 71 6.56 -2.18 31.68
C LYS A 71 5.14 -2.25 31.14
N GLY A 72 4.16 -1.76 31.93
CA GLY A 72 2.74 -1.70 31.59
C GLY A 72 1.99 -3.00 31.83
N PRO A 73 0.75 -3.10 31.34
CA PRO A 73 -0.13 -4.20 31.65
C PRO A 73 0.36 -5.53 31.09
N TYR A 74 0.16 -6.61 31.87
CA TYR A 74 0.56 -7.97 31.52
C TYR A 74 -0.49 -9.01 31.86
N GLN A 75 -0.33 -10.20 31.29
CA GLN A 75 -1.02 -11.42 31.67
C GLN A 75 -0.01 -12.48 32.09
N ILE A 76 -0.43 -13.39 32.97
CA ILE A 76 0.41 -14.52 33.37
C ILE A 76 0.08 -15.70 32.48
N ARG A 77 1.10 -16.29 31.86
CA ARG A 77 0.98 -17.44 30.95
C ARG A 77 1.83 -18.62 31.43
N GLY A 78 1.41 -19.83 31.06
CA GLY A 78 2.13 -21.04 31.35
C GLY A 78 3.22 -21.37 30.33
N ARG A 79 4.25 -22.10 30.80
CA ARG A 79 5.28 -22.74 29.95
C ARG A 79 5.26 -24.25 30.22
N ASN A 80 5.67 -25.03 29.19
CA ASN A 80 5.96 -26.45 29.40
C ASN A 80 7.32 -26.64 30.11
N LEU A 81 7.66 -27.85 30.45
CA LEU A 81 8.93 -28.18 31.10
C LEU A 81 10.16 -27.83 30.25
N GLN A 82 10.01 -27.72 28.92
CA GLN A 82 11.05 -27.29 28.01
C GLN A 82 11.09 -25.75 27.82
N GLY A 83 10.28 -24.99 28.56
CA GLY A 83 10.25 -23.54 28.56
C GLY A 83 9.40 -22.91 27.45
N SER A 84 8.74 -23.69 26.58
CA SER A 84 7.88 -23.18 25.52
C SER A 84 6.52 -22.76 26.06
N PRO A 85 5.91 -21.67 25.51
CA PRO A 85 4.57 -21.24 25.90
C PRO A 85 3.50 -22.31 25.67
N ILE A 86 2.55 -22.42 26.59
CA ILE A 86 1.39 -23.31 26.49
C ILE A 86 0.18 -22.48 26.08
N GLN A 87 -0.55 -22.89 25.05
CA GLN A 87 -1.74 -22.18 24.57
C GLN A 87 -2.95 -22.22 25.50
N ALA A 88 -3.03 -23.22 26.38
CA ALA A 88 -4.23 -23.55 27.16
C ALA A 88 -4.37 -22.89 28.52
N ALA A 89 -3.46 -22.02 28.92
CA ALA A 89 -3.47 -21.47 30.28
C ALA A 89 -3.94 -19.99 30.29
N ASP A 90 -5.18 -19.75 29.89
CA ASP A 90 -5.86 -18.48 30.13
C ASP A 90 -6.34 -18.40 31.59
N GLY A 91 -6.14 -17.22 32.22
CA GLY A 91 -6.65 -16.95 33.57
C GLY A 91 -5.73 -17.31 34.73
N LEU A 92 -4.43 -17.51 34.45
CA LEU A 92 -3.45 -17.65 35.51
C LEU A 92 -3.33 -16.38 36.37
N ARG A 93 -3.05 -16.51 37.68
CA ARG A 93 -2.93 -15.42 38.65
C ARG A 93 -1.59 -15.52 39.36
N HIS A 94 -1.22 -14.52 40.15
CA HIS A 94 0.02 -14.49 40.97
C HIS A 94 0.20 -15.71 41.88
N GLU A 95 -0.89 -16.28 42.35
CA GLU A 95 -0.85 -17.53 43.16
C GLU A 95 -0.19 -18.68 42.38
N HIS A 96 -0.39 -18.72 41.05
CA HIS A 96 0.22 -19.75 40.19
C HIS A 96 1.71 -19.48 39.95
N GLU A 97 2.15 -18.21 39.90
CA GLU A 97 3.57 -17.87 39.81
C GLU A 97 4.32 -18.39 41.08
N ALA A 98 3.72 -18.18 42.24
CA ALA A 98 4.30 -18.62 43.50
C ALA A 98 4.29 -20.16 43.64
N ARG A 99 3.20 -20.80 43.19
CA ARG A 99 3.03 -22.28 43.32
C ARG A 99 3.85 -23.07 42.31
N TYR A 100 4.10 -22.50 41.13
CA TYR A 100 4.79 -23.18 40.03
C TYR A 100 5.92 -22.30 39.46
N PRO A 101 6.98 -22.06 40.23
CA PRO A 101 8.10 -21.22 39.82
C PRO A 101 8.78 -21.81 38.58
N GLY A 102 9.01 -20.96 37.58
CA GLY A 102 9.63 -21.36 36.32
C GLY A 102 8.70 -21.95 35.26
N LEU A 103 7.45 -22.32 35.64
CA LEU A 103 6.43 -22.80 34.70
C LEU A 103 5.45 -21.71 34.27
N THR A 104 5.63 -20.50 34.74
CA THR A 104 4.85 -19.33 34.36
C THR A 104 5.77 -18.20 33.91
N TYR A 105 5.23 -17.26 33.13
CA TYR A 105 5.90 -16.04 32.75
C TYR A 105 4.90 -14.91 32.58
N ARG A 106 5.38 -13.69 32.71
CA ARG A 106 4.61 -12.48 32.45
C ARG A 106 4.76 -12.09 31.02
N ASP A 107 3.64 -11.94 30.33
CA ASP A 107 3.51 -11.59 28.93
C ASP A 107 2.98 -10.16 28.87
N TYR A 108 3.84 -9.21 28.61
CA TYR A 108 3.51 -7.77 28.61
C TYR A 108 2.88 -7.34 27.31
N LEU A 109 1.83 -6.51 27.39
CA LEU A 109 1.16 -5.95 26.22
C LEU A 109 2.11 -5.04 25.41
N ASN A 110 2.94 -4.28 26.11
CA ASN A 110 3.87 -3.33 25.47
C ASN A 110 5.02 -4.01 24.71
N ASP A 111 5.33 -5.27 25.02
CA ASP A 111 6.33 -6.07 24.30
C ASP A 111 5.79 -6.62 22.98
N ARG A 112 4.50 -6.44 22.72
CA ARG A 112 3.84 -6.99 21.55
C ARG A 112 3.64 -5.94 20.48
N ILE A 113 3.92 -6.31 19.26
CA ILE A 113 3.81 -5.43 18.09
C ILE A 113 2.35 -5.22 17.65
N GLY A 114 1.46 -6.16 17.96
CA GLY A 114 0.07 -6.17 17.52
C GLY A 114 -0.33 -7.46 16.82
N VAL A 115 -1.44 -7.43 16.09
CA VAL A 115 -1.95 -8.55 15.30
C VAL A 115 -1.41 -8.44 13.88
N ALA A 116 -0.98 -9.56 13.30
CA ALA A 116 -0.52 -9.63 11.91
C ALA A 116 -1.57 -9.01 10.95
N PRO A 117 -1.11 -8.37 9.86
CA PRO A 117 -2.01 -7.74 8.90
C PRO A 117 -3.02 -8.74 8.35
N ARG A 118 -4.25 -8.27 8.22
CA ARG A 118 -5.37 -9.04 7.66
C ARG A 118 -5.52 -8.71 6.18
N ASP A 119 -6.27 -9.53 5.47
CA ASP A 119 -6.64 -9.34 4.07
C ASP A 119 -7.91 -8.49 3.88
N TRP A 120 -8.38 -7.85 4.93
CA TRP A 120 -9.43 -6.82 4.88
C TRP A 120 -9.00 -5.59 5.66
N TRP A 121 -9.20 -4.39 5.05
CA TRP A 121 -8.76 -3.12 5.59
C TRP A 121 -9.93 -2.15 5.70
N ASP A 122 -10.15 -1.59 6.88
CA ASP A 122 -11.10 -0.50 7.12
C ASP A 122 -10.33 0.82 7.12
N ILE A 123 -10.05 1.35 5.93
CA ILE A 123 -9.35 2.61 5.73
C ILE A 123 -10.32 3.59 5.08
N PRO A 124 -10.64 4.73 5.73
CA PRO A 124 -11.60 5.68 5.20
C PRO A 124 -11.12 6.30 3.89
N ILE A 125 -12.08 6.61 3.00
CA ILE A 125 -11.81 7.46 1.85
C ILE A 125 -11.50 8.89 2.28
N ILE A 126 -10.89 9.65 1.38
CA ILE A 126 -10.51 11.04 1.64
C ILE A 126 -11.76 11.92 1.84
N ASN A 127 -11.85 12.55 3.01
CA ASN A 127 -12.91 13.50 3.28
C ASN A 127 -12.85 14.70 2.30
N LYS A 128 -14.02 15.25 1.94
CA LYS A 128 -14.11 16.40 1.04
C LYS A 128 -13.40 17.65 1.58
N ALA A 129 -13.33 17.81 2.91
CA ALA A 129 -12.66 18.90 3.61
C ALA A 129 -11.22 18.60 4.02
N SER A 130 -10.66 17.46 3.62
CA SER A 130 -9.28 17.09 3.98
C SER A 130 -8.25 17.86 3.15
N ASP A 131 -7.20 18.35 3.80
CA ASP A 131 -6.02 18.98 3.17
C ASP A 131 -5.25 17.99 2.25
N GLU A 132 -5.45 16.69 2.45
CA GLU A 132 -4.90 15.66 1.59
C GLU A 132 -5.47 15.71 0.16
N ARG A 133 -6.64 16.33 0.00
CA ARG A 133 -7.39 16.30 -1.25
C ARG A 133 -6.78 17.20 -2.32
N VAL A 134 -6.37 16.62 -3.44
CA VAL A 134 -5.84 17.35 -4.61
C VAL A 134 -6.88 17.49 -5.73
N TYR A 135 -8.15 17.21 -5.46
CA TYR A 135 -9.27 17.27 -6.42
C TYR A 135 -9.10 16.38 -7.66
N TYR A 136 -8.35 15.30 -7.53
CA TYR A 136 -8.27 14.26 -8.54
C TYR A 136 -9.36 13.21 -8.30
N PRO A 137 -10.21 12.87 -9.29
CA PRO A 137 -11.43 12.09 -9.07
C PRO A 137 -11.21 10.71 -8.43
N THR A 138 -10.12 10.05 -8.77
CA THR A 138 -9.78 8.69 -8.33
C THR A 138 -8.64 8.65 -7.32
N GLN A 139 -8.38 9.77 -6.63
CA GLN A 139 -7.33 9.85 -5.62
C GLN A 139 -7.53 8.79 -4.52
N LYS A 140 -6.50 8.00 -4.27
CA LYS A 140 -6.47 7.04 -3.16
C LYS A 140 -5.92 7.69 -1.88
N PRO A 141 -6.40 7.28 -0.68
CA PRO A 141 -5.91 7.80 0.59
C PRO A 141 -4.42 7.52 0.81
N VAL A 142 -3.73 8.46 1.43
CA VAL A 142 -2.32 8.29 1.84
C VAL A 142 -2.17 7.06 2.73
N ALA A 143 -3.05 6.89 3.73
CA ALA A 143 -3.02 5.76 4.65
C ALA A 143 -3.08 4.39 3.94
N LEU A 144 -3.86 4.27 2.86
CA LEU A 144 -3.93 3.05 2.05
C LEU A 144 -2.58 2.74 1.39
N ILE A 145 -1.98 3.75 0.78
CA ILE A 145 -0.70 3.59 0.08
C ILE A 145 0.46 3.40 1.07
N GLU A 146 0.42 4.06 2.23
CA GLU A 146 1.38 3.83 3.31
C GLU A 146 1.35 2.37 3.80
N GLN A 147 0.17 1.81 3.99
CA GLN A 147 0.01 0.41 4.36
C GLN A 147 0.70 -0.52 3.35
N VAL A 148 0.42 -0.31 2.04
CA VAL A 148 1.01 -1.10 0.96
C VAL A 148 2.54 -0.97 0.95
N ILE A 149 3.07 0.27 0.93
CA ILE A 149 4.51 0.53 0.79
C ILE A 149 5.29 0.06 2.02
N ASN A 150 4.78 0.28 3.22
CA ASN A 150 5.46 -0.10 4.46
C ASN A 150 5.61 -1.62 4.59
N VAL A 151 4.56 -2.37 4.22
CA VAL A 151 4.58 -3.83 4.32
C VAL A 151 5.44 -4.45 3.21
N SER A 152 5.38 -3.92 1.99
CA SER A 152 5.98 -4.57 0.80
C SER A 152 7.37 -4.05 0.42
N SER A 153 7.91 -3.05 1.12
CA SER A 153 9.21 -2.46 0.77
C SER A 153 10.01 -1.98 1.97
N LYS A 154 11.31 -1.74 1.78
CA LYS A 154 12.24 -1.16 2.74
C LYS A 154 12.65 0.25 2.28
N LYS A 155 13.20 1.05 3.22
CA LYS A 155 13.80 2.35 2.88
C LYS A 155 14.90 2.16 1.82
N GLY A 156 14.86 2.97 0.75
CA GLY A 156 15.78 2.90 -0.38
C GLY A 156 15.32 2.00 -1.54
N ASP A 157 14.32 1.14 -1.35
CA ASP A 157 13.74 0.35 -2.43
C ASP A 157 13.06 1.23 -3.49
N LEU A 158 12.90 0.67 -4.69
CA LEU A 158 12.19 1.32 -5.80
C LEU A 158 10.71 0.94 -5.78
N VAL A 159 9.85 1.95 -5.77
CA VAL A 159 8.40 1.85 -5.93
C VAL A 159 8.04 2.37 -7.33
N ALA A 160 7.30 1.59 -8.11
CA ALA A 160 6.83 2.00 -9.42
C ALA A 160 5.30 2.03 -9.47
N ASP A 161 4.74 3.12 -10.03
CA ASP A 161 3.31 3.29 -10.26
C ASP A 161 3.09 3.73 -11.71
N PHE A 162 2.56 2.82 -12.52
CA PHE A 162 2.39 3.03 -13.95
C PHE A 162 1.11 3.78 -14.33
N PHE A 163 0.24 4.08 -13.36
CA PHE A 163 -1.02 4.80 -13.51
C PHE A 163 -1.20 5.79 -12.36
N CYS A 164 -0.21 6.67 -12.18
CA CYS A 164 -0.02 7.43 -10.95
C CYS A 164 -1.16 8.41 -10.59
N GLY A 165 -1.97 8.83 -11.55
CA GLY A 165 -3.12 9.70 -11.36
C GLY A 165 -2.80 10.95 -10.53
N SER A 166 -3.22 10.95 -9.27
CA SER A 166 -2.96 12.03 -8.31
C SER A 166 -1.56 12.05 -7.69
N GLY A 167 -0.72 11.05 -8.00
CA GLY A 167 0.64 10.93 -7.46
C GLY A 167 0.73 10.56 -5.98
N THR A 168 -0.29 9.91 -5.41
CA THR A 168 -0.26 9.51 -4.00
C THR A 168 0.88 8.55 -3.73
N THR A 169 1.09 7.57 -4.62
CA THR A 169 2.17 6.58 -4.48
C THR A 169 3.55 7.24 -4.46
N ALA A 170 3.84 8.15 -5.40
CA ALA A 170 5.11 8.87 -5.43
C ALA A 170 5.33 9.73 -4.18
N ALA A 171 4.28 10.43 -3.74
CA ALA A 171 4.32 11.27 -2.54
C ALA A 171 4.62 10.47 -1.27
N VAL A 172 3.96 9.32 -1.09
CA VAL A 172 4.18 8.43 0.05
C VAL A 172 5.57 7.79 -0.03
N ALA A 173 5.97 7.29 -1.20
CA ALA A 173 7.29 6.70 -1.39
C ALA A 173 8.42 7.68 -1.02
N GLU A 174 8.34 8.95 -1.45
CA GLU A 174 9.31 9.99 -1.11
C GLU A 174 9.34 10.24 0.40
N LYS A 175 8.18 10.46 1.04
CA LYS A 175 8.08 10.68 2.49
C LYS A 175 8.66 9.52 3.31
N LEU A 176 8.49 8.29 2.85
CA LEU A 176 8.99 7.09 3.49
C LEU A 176 10.44 6.74 3.10
N GLY A 177 11.11 7.57 2.28
CA GLY A 177 12.49 7.40 1.86
C GLY A 177 12.71 6.26 0.85
N ARG A 178 11.68 5.92 0.05
CA ARG A 178 11.80 5.01 -1.08
C ARG A 178 12.15 5.80 -2.35
N LYS A 179 12.83 5.16 -3.30
CA LYS A 179 12.93 5.66 -4.67
C LYS A 179 11.59 5.44 -5.37
N TRP A 180 11.26 6.26 -6.36
CA TRP A 180 10.00 6.08 -7.07
C TRP A 180 10.10 6.41 -8.55
N ILE A 181 9.27 5.72 -9.34
CA ILE A 181 8.98 6.01 -10.73
C ILE A 181 7.47 6.06 -10.84
N ALA A 182 6.95 7.13 -11.46
CA ALA A 182 5.52 7.31 -11.66
C ALA A 182 5.26 7.68 -13.12
N THR A 183 4.33 7.00 -13.76
CA THR A 183 3.94 7.27 -15.15
C THR A 183 2.44 7.47 -15.27
N ASP A 184 2.00 8.21 -16.25
CA ASP A 184 0.59 8.36 -16.62
C ASP A 184 0.49 8.90 -18.05
N LEU A 185 -0.56 8.52 -18.76
CA LEU A 185 -0.85 9.06 -20.10
C LEU A 185 -1.48 10.45 -20.03
N GLY A 186 -2.16 10.76 -18.93
CA GLY A 186 -2.91 11.98 -18.75
C GLY A 186 -2.03 13.16 -18.35
N LYS A 187 -1.97 14.22 -19.14
CA LYS A 187 -1.26 15.48 -18.80
C LYS A 187 -1.76 16.06 -17.47
N PHE A 188 -3.04 15.92 -17.17
CA PHE A 188 -3.63 16.37 -15.90
C PHE A 188 -3.09 15.58 -14.70
N ALA A 189 -2.92 14.27 -14.85
CA ALA A 189 -2.31 13.41 -13.83
C ALA A 189 -0.87 13.83 -13.53
N ILE A 190 -0.05 13.97 -14.58
CA ILE A 190 1.35 14.41 -14.45
C ILE A 190 1.45 15.81 -13.81
N HIS A 191 0.58 16.74 -14.21
CA HIS A 191 0.57 18.09 -13.63
C HIS A 191 0.18 18.07 -12.14
N THR A 192 -0.82 17.28 -11.78
CA THR A 192 -1.26 17.11 -10.39
C THR A 192 -0.17 16.46 -9.55
N THR A 193 0.42 15.36 -10.04
CA THR A 193 1.56 14.68 -9.41
C THR A 193 2.74 15.62 -9.20
N ARG A 194 3.13 16.40 -10.21
CA ARG A 194 4.20 17.40 -10.10
C ARG A 194 3.95 18.38 -8.97
N LYS A 195 2.76 19.00 -8.92
CA LYS A 195 2.39 19.95 -7.85
C LYS A 195 2.47 19.30 -6.48
N ARG A 196 1.97 18.09 -6.36
CA ARG A 196 2.01 17.30 -5.12
C ARG A 196 3.45 17.04 -4.67
N MET A 197 4.31 16.60 -5.57
CA MET A 197 5.71 16.32 -5.26
C MET A 197 6.49 17.56 -4.83
N ILE A 198 6.27 18.71 -5.47
CA ILE A 198 6.84 20.00 -5.03
C ILE A 198 6.39 20.32 -3.61
N GLY A 199 5.11 20.09 -3.27
CA GLY A 199 4.58 20.26 -1.92
C GLY A 199 5.28 19.35 -0.89
N VAL A 200 5.43 18.07 -1.23
CA VAL A 200 6.13 17.08 -0.39
C VAL A 200 7.58 17.49 -0.14
N GLN A 201 8.32 17.90 -1.17
CA GLN A 201 9.71 18.34 -1.02
C GLN A 201 9.84 19.58 -0.13
N ARG A 202 8.91 20.54 -0.29
CA ARG A 202 8.87 21.73 0.59
C ARG A 202 8.61 21.37 2.05
N GLN A 203 7.69 20.42 2.28
CA GLN A 203 7.40 19.91 3.61
C GLN A 203 8.62 19.23 4.23
N LEU A 204 9.24 18.28 3.51
CA LEU A 204 10.44 17.57 3.98
C LEU A 204 11.58 18.54 4.29
N LYS A 205 11.80 19.53 3.43
CA LYS A 205 12.79 20.60 3.67
C LYS A 205 12.50 21.39 4.95
N ALA A 206 11.25 21.76 5.18
CA ALA A 206 10.84 22.49 6.38
C ALA A 206 11.04 21.65 7.66
N GLU A 207 10.88 20.32 7.55
CA GLU A 207 11.11 19.36 8.63
C GLU A 207 12.60 18.98 8.81
N GLY A 208 13.50 19.56 8.03
CA GLY A 208 14.94 19.22 8.05
C GLY A 208 15.24 17.80 7.56
N LYS A 209 14.32 17.19 6.83
CA LYS A 209 14.47 15.86 6.26
C LYS A 209 15.06 15.92 4.86
N ASP A 210 15.74 14.85 4.47
CA ASP A 210 16.28 14.70 3.13
C ASP A 210 15.18 14.45 2.10
N TYR A 211 15.36 15.01 0.89
CA TYR A 211 14.47 14.82 -0.26
C TYR A 211 15.28 14.77 -1.55
N ARG A 212 14.71 14.17 -2.59
CA ARG A 212 15.39 14.00 -3.87
C ARG A 212 14.81 14.92 -4.93
N ALA A 213 15.68 15.43 -5.80
CA ALA A 213 15.24 16.06 -7.03
C ALA A 213 14.57 15.01 -7.93
N PHE A 214 13.60 15.43 -8.72
CA PHE A 214 12.94 14.60 -9.73
C PHE A 214 12.88 15.35 -11.07
N GLU A 215 12.80 14.59 -12.13
CA GLU A 215 12.60 15.12 -13.50
C GLU A 215 11.30 14.58 -14.09
N ILE A 216 10.78 15.26 -15.10
CA ILE A 216 9.60 14.85 -15.85
C ILE A 216 10.03 14.62 -17.29
N LEU A 217 9.92 13.36 -17.71
CA LEU A 217 10.21 12.94 -19.05
C LEU A 217 8.91 12.90 -19.87
N ASN A 218 8.96 13.36 -21.09
CA ASN A 218 7.82 13.38 -22.00
C ASN A 218 8.17 12.65 -23.30
N LEU A 219 7.49 11.55 -23.55
CA LEU A 219 7.60 10.75 -24.77
C LEU A 219 6.72 11.30 -25.91
N GLY A 220 6.03 12.42 -25.73
CA GLY A 220 5.00 12.95 -26.63
C GLY A 220 5.45 13.28 -28.05
N ARG A 221 6.74 13.22 -28.40
CA ARG A 221 7.17 13.27 -29.79
C ARG A 221 6.70 12.02 -30.56
N TYR A 222 6.68 10.87 -29.88
CA TYR A 222 6.23 9.61 -30.48
C TYR A 222 4.71 9.55 -30.60
N GLU A 223 3.96 10.01 -29.60
CA GLU A 223 2.50 10.13 -29.66
C GLU A 223 2.05 11.02 -30.83
N ARG A 224 2.68 12.18 -31.06
CA ARG A 224 2.30 13.07 -32.16
C ARG A 224 2.51 12.45 -33.53
N GLN A 225 3.53 11.60 -33.72
CA GLN A 225 3.76 10.92 -34.99
C GLN A 225 2.72 9.82 -35.25
N HIS A 226 2.23 9.15 -34.20
CA HIS A 226 1.22 8.09 -34.33
C HIS A 226 -0.22 8.61 -34.38
N TYR A 227 -0.49 9.77 -33.73
CA TYR A 227 -1.80 10.44 -33.78
C TYR A 227 -1.99 11.39 -34.97
N VAL A 228 -1.03 11.58 -35.87
CA VAL A 228 -1.27 12.23 -37.15
C VAL A 228 -2.21 11.32 -37.93
N GLY A 229 -3.48 11.66 -37.93
CA GLY A 229 -4.52 10.92 -38.65
C GLY A 229 -4.15 10.63 -40.08
N VAL A 230 -4.68 9.56 -40.63
CA VAL A 230 -4.59 9.30 -42.07
C VAL A 230 -5.29 10.48 -42.77
N ASN A 231 -4.63 11.09 -43.73
CA ASN A 231 -5.22 12.20 -44.49
C ASN A 231 -6.52 11.72 -45.14
N GLN A 232 -7.62 12.37 -44.80
CA GLN A 232 -8.96 12.01 -45.26
C GLN A 232 -9.16 12.22 -46.78
N ASP A 233 -8.31 13.04 -47.41
CA ASP A 233 -8.36 13.35 -48.83
C ASP A 233 -7.64 12.32 -49.70
N LEU A 234 -7.03 11.30 -49.12
CA LEU A 234 -6.38 10.23 -49.86
C LEU A 234 -7.38 9.18 -50.34
N ARG A 235 -7.05 8.51 -51.44
CA ARG A 235 -7.81 7.35 -51.94
C ARG A 235 -7.72 6.20 -50.90
N GLU A 236 -8.75 5.36 -50.82
CA GLU A 236 -8.85 4.29 -49.79
C GLU A 236 -7.62 3.35 -49.76
N GLU A 237 -7.06 2.99 -50.91
CA GLU A 237 -5.85 2.17 -51.00
C GLU A 237 -4.65 2.85 -50.34
N GLN A 238 -4.50 4.16 -50.52
CA GLN A 238 -3.41 4.94 -49.93
C GLN A 238 -3.62 5.13 -48.41
N LYS A 239 -4.88 5.23 -47.95
CA LYS A 239 -5.21 5.25 -46.53
C LYS A 239 -4.84 3.94 -45.85
N GLN A 240 -5.15 2.79 -46.46
CA GLN A 240 -4.80 1.48 -45.96
C GLN A 240 -3.30 1.26 -45.88
N GLN A 241 -2.54 1.68 -46.91
CA GLN A 241 -1.09 1.62 -46.92
C GLN A 241 -0.47 2.49 -45.83
N GLN A 242 -0.99 3.71 -45.62
CA GLN A 242 -0.51 4.58 -44.54
C GLN A 242 -0.84 4.01 -43.14
N LEU A 243 -2.02 3.38 -42.97
CA LEU A 243 -2.41 2.74 -41.73
C LEU A 243 -1.47 1.58 -41.41
N ALA A 244 -1.25 0.69 -42.40
CA ALA A 244 -0.35 -0.46 -42.22
C ALA A 244 1.11 -0.03 -41.92
N ALA A 245 1.61 1.01 -42.59
CA ALA A 245 2.94 1.54 -42.32
C ALA A 245 3.06 2.13 -40.89
N LYS A 246 2.00 2.80 -40.41
CA LYS A 246 1.95 3.34 -39.05
C LYS A 246 1.86 2.25 -38.00
N GLU A 247 1.08 1.21 -38.22
CA GLU A 247 1.00 0.05 -37.32
C GLU A 247 2.34 -0.68 -37.22
N ALA A 248 3.03 -0.89 -38.35
CA ALA A 248 4.35 -1.49 -38.37
C ALA A 248 5.39 -0.64 -37.62
N ALA A 249 5.39 0.68 -37.80
CA ALA A 249 6.28 1.57 -37.06
C ALA A 249 5.99 1.63 -35.57
N PHE A 250 4.71 1.53 -35.19
CA PHE A 250 4.31 1.45 -33.79
C PHE A 250 4.77 0.15 -33.12
N LEU A 251 4.60 -0.99 -33.79
CA LEU A 251 5.07 -2.27 -33.31
C LEU A 251 6.60 -2.31 -33.17
N GLU A 252 7.33 -1.77 -34.14
CA GLU A 252 8.78 -1.65 -34.10
C GLU A 252 9.25 -0.80 -32.92
N LEU A 253 8.55 0.30 -32.64
CA LEU A 253 8.84 1.15 -31.48
C LEU A 253 8.67 0.40 -30.15
N ILE A 254 7.60 -0.39 -30.02
CA ILE A 254 7.33 -1.17 -28.79
C ILE A 254 8.36 -2.28 -28.61
N LEU A 255 8.78 -2.93 -29.67
CA LEU A 255 9.74 -4.05 -29.64
C LEU A 255 11.18 -3.59 -29.37
N ASN A 256 11.50 -2.33 -29.66
CA ASN A 256 12.83 -1.76 -29.46
C ASN A 256 12.95 -0.87 -28.20
N ALA A 257 11.87 -0.74 -27.42
CA ALA A 257 11.86 -0.01 -26.15
C ALA A 257 12.07 -0.93 -24.94
#